data_a6a5cc7b6cf4394e258915baf88b80b7
#
_entry.id   a6a5cc7b6cf4394e258915baf88b80b7
#
_cell.length_a   1.000
_cell.length_b   1.000
_cell.length_c   1.000
_cell.angle_alpha   90.00
_cell.angle_beta   90.00
_cell.angle_gamma   90.00
#
_symmetry.space_group_name_H-M   'P 1'
#
loop_
_entity.id
_entity.type
_entity.pdbx_description
1 polymer ?
#
loop_
_entity_poly.entity_id
_entity_poly.type
_entity_poly.pdbx_seq_one_letter_code
_entity_poly.pdbx_strand_id
1 'polypeptide(L)'
;MDAYTLSGKMITIQEPAIKSGGEGAVYNILGYNNVVAKIYLSKADAKERESKIREMSGMSETLEFRNTHILDDIAWPLAPLFNKAKEFIGFGMSRITAKFELDDIYSLSQKTNAGMTTDEKIRTLISLCTVVEKLHSCGQIFGDFNPNNIKIDNNCNVKFVDSDSYHFNAGKSVYPCVVCAPGYVAPELMKKCKGTTYSEYFAKGGVTFTKETDNFSLAIHCFRMLMNGCHPFTCKKHTKNVGSTPAPSIDKRVEKGETPFFTTVANFTTPDWAPDISCLPIYLRKMFEKAFVDGHTNPSARPTATEWKQALVKYKSEITRCHVEPKHYYWNQLKSCPYCLASDRGKKNLIKTMGGTITPQMNVNRGNNNANCNHVPTAQPAGISSPNNVFSNAQNTYFSKMKPINSGWFWGITIMITVIMHILLGIYAYAPIYLSLVGEEWVMWIGAVGSVISAIVGVVIYGMNWSGANSYPYDYKWYDYILSQLTGFGFAIGFGIALALVALIVTVVMYILAAIVAIAILIAIIAGLCSG
;
A
#
# COMPACT_ATOMS: atom_id res chain seq x y z
N MET A 1 -20.37 16.57 24.39
CA MET A 1 -19.30 16.75 25.41
C MET A 1 -18.29 17.73 24.85
N ASP A 2 -17.81 18.72 25.64
CA ASP A 2 -16.76 19.65 25.18
C ASP A 2 -15.38 19.14 25.56
N ALA A 3 -14.45 19.28 24.61
CA ALA A 3 -13.04 18.98 24.78
C ALA A 3 -12.19 20.18 24.32
N TYR A 4 -10.94 20.21 24.74
CA TYR A 4 -10.01 21.32 24.47
C TYR A 4 -8.73 20.79 23.86
N THR A 5 -8.22 21.45 22.83
CA THR A 5 -6.90 21.18 22.28
C THR A 5 -5.81 21.72 23.18
N LEU A 6 -4.55 21.38 22.90
CA LEU A 6 -3.39 21.92 23.64
C LEU A 6 -3.32 23.46 23.60
N SER A 7 -3.75 24.09 22.49
CA SER A 7 -3.83 25.56 22.35
C SER A 7 -5.03 26.18 23.07
N GLY A 8 -5.86 25.38 23.75
CA GLY A 8 -7.08 25.86 24.44
C GLY A 8 -8.29 26.04 23.53
N LYS A 9 -8.21 25.68 22.25
CA LYS A 9 -9.38 25.72 21.35
C LYS A 9 -10.42 24.68 21.78
N MET A 10 -11.64 25.13 22.02
CA MET A 10 -12.77 24.25 22.33
C MET A 10 -13.28 23.54 21.06
N ILE A 11 -13.56 22.26 21.20
CA ILE A 11 -14.23 21.43 20.20
C ILE A 11 -15.39 20.69 20.85
N THR A 12 -16.48 20.49 20.11
CA THR A 12 -17.66 19.77 20.59
C THR A 12 -17.68 18.36 20.02
N ILE A 13 -17.61 17.38 20.90
CA ILE A 13 -17.70 15.94 20.60
C ILE A 13 -19.18 15.54 20.61
N GLN A 14 -19.62 14.92 19.51
CA GLN A 14 -21.01 14.54 19.27
C GLN A 14 -21.28 13.12 19.74
N GLU A 15 -22.31 12.94 20.54
CA GLU A 15 -22.87 11.63 20.90
C GLU A 15 -23.98 11.21 19.91
N PRO A 16 -24.23 9.91 19.74
CA PRO A 16 -23.53 8.77 20.35
C PRO A 16 -22.16 8.49 19.71
N ALA A 17 -21.35 7.64 20.36
CA ALA A 17 -20.11 7.14 19.79
C ALA A 17 -20.34 6.42 18.45
N ILE A 18 -19.43 6.61 17.49
CA ILE A 18 -19.41 5.87 16.20
C ILE A 18 -19.08 4.41 16.46
N LYS A 19 -18.09 4.16 17.33
CA LYS A 19 -17.62 2.83 17.72
C LYS A 19 -17.11 2.89 19.16
N SER A 20 -17.36 1.83 19.93
CA SER A 20 -16.81 1.67 21.28
C SER A 20 -15.99 0.38 21.33
N GLY A 21 -14.84 0.44 22.01
CA GLY A 21 -13.94 -0.67 22.26
C GLY A 21 -13.63 -0.81 23.75
N GLY A 22 -12.71 -1.71 24.10
CA GLY A 22 -12.32 -1.96 25.49
C GLY A 22 -11.61 -0.79 26.19
N GLU A 23 -10.79 -0.04 25.47
CA GLU A 23 -9.98 1.06 26.02
C GLU A 23 -10.58 2.45 25.77
N GLY A 24 -11.42 2.60 24.73
CA GLY A 24 -11.93 3.91 24.33
C GLY A 24 -13.08 3.85 23.35
N ALA A 25 -13.69 5.00 23.12
CA ALA A 25 -14.77 5.17 22.16
C ALA A 25 -14.42 6.29 21.16
N VAL A 26 -14.87 6.12 19.91
CA VAL A 26 -14.64 7.05 18.81
C VAL A 26 -15.89 7.85 18.54
N TYR A 27 -15.74 9.16 18.42
CA TYR A 27 -16.85 10.11 18.28
C TYR A 27 -16.64 11.05 17.09
N ASN A 28 -17.76 11.56 16.56
CA ASN A 28 -17.73 12.70 15.65
C ASN A 28 -17.32 13.98 16.38
N ILE A 29 -16.68 14.90 15.66
CA ILE A 29 -16.39 16.25 16.13
C ILE A 29 -17.25 17.22 15.31
N LEU A 30 -18.01 18.09 15.97
CA LEU A 30 -18.86 19.07 15.31
C LEU A 30 -18.02 20.01 14.44
N GLY A 31 -18.41 20.15 13.18
CA GLY A 31 -17.68 20.98 12.20
C GLY A 31 -16.46 20.35 11.56
N TYR A 32 -16.13 19.07 11.88
CA TYR A 32 -14.99 18.35 11.31
C TYR A 32 -15.41 17.00 10.71
N ASN A 33 -15.57 16.93 9.39
CA ASN A 33 -16.05 15.70 8.73
C ASN A 33 -14.95 14.64 8.59
N ASN A 34 -13.68 15.05 8.46
CA ASN A 34 -12.53 14.18 8.19
C ASN A 34 -11.72 13.84 9.45
N VAL A 35 -12.13 14.31 10.62
CA VAL A 35 -11.46 14.06 11.89
C VAL A 35 -12.47 13.50 12.89
N VAL A 36 -12.02 12.58 13.72
CA VAL A 36 -12.79 11.97 14.81
C VAL A 36 -11.98 12.06 16.10
N ALA A 37 -12.67 11.94 17.24
CA ALA A 37 -12.04 11.90 18.56
C ALA A 37 -12.09 10.48 19.12
N LYS A 38 -10.94 9.91 19.52
CA LYS A 38 -10.87 8.72 20.39
C LYS A 38 -10.78 9.22 21.84
N ILE A 39 -11.75 8.85 22.66
CA ILE A 39 -11.83 9.22 24.08
C ILE A 39 -11.65 7.94 24.90
N TYR A 40 -10.72 7.94 25.83
CA TYR A 40 -10.47 6.81 26.72
C TYR A 40 -11.60 6.65 27.74
N LEU A 41 -11.98 5.41 28.05
CA LEU A 41 -13.02 5.09 29.01
C LEU A 41 -12.55 5.24 30.46
N SER A 42 -11.26 5.02 30.71
CA SER A 42 -10.63 5.11 32.02
C SER A 42 -9.67 6.30 32.10
N LYS A 43 -9.75 7.05 33.21
CA LYS A 43 -8.77 8.12 33.50
C LYS A 43 -7.34 7.57 33.69
N ALA A 44 -7.21 6.34 34.16
CA ALA A 44 -5.91 5.67 34.35
C ALA A 44 -5.26 5.41 33.00
N ASP A 45 -6.01 4.83 32.05
CA ASP A 45 -5.52 4.56 30.69
C ASP A 45 -5.19 5.85 29.95
N ALA A 46 -6.02 6.88 30.08
CA ALA A 46 -5.74 8.18 29.50
C ALA A 46 -4.41 8.74 30.02
N LYS A 47 -4.20 8.73 31.32
CA LYS A 47 -2.96 9.25 31.96
C LYS A 47 -1.72 8.47 31.50
N GLU A 48 -1.80 7.16 31.39
CA GLU A 48 -0.70 6.31 30.91
C GLU A 48 -0.32 6.62 29.45
N ARG A 49 -1.32 6.88 28.61
CA ARG A 49 -1.14 7.13 27.16
C ARG A 49 -0.76 8.58 26.83
N GLU A 50 -0.96 9.54 27.73
CA GLU A 50 -0.80 10.97 27.44
C GLU A 50 0.58 11.32 26.83
N SER A 51 1.66 10.84 27.44
CA SER A 51 3.03 11.15 26.96
C SER A 51 3.25 10.63 25.54
N LYS A 52 2.87 9.39 25.29
CA LYS A 52 2.97 8.76 23.95
C LYS A 52 2.16 9.55 22.91
N ILE A 53 0.91 9.91 23.22
CA ILE A 53 0.03 10.63 22.29
C ILE A 53 0.57 12.03 21.97
N ARG A 54 1.16 12.72 22.93
CA ARG A 54 1.80 14.04 22.71
C ARG A 54 2.96 13.93 21.73
N GLU A 55 3.86 12.96 21.91
CA GLU A 55 5.00 12.71 21.02
C GLU A 55 4.54 12.29 19.61
N MET A 56 3.56 11.39 19.52
CA MET A 56 2.99 10.99 18.24
C MET A 56 2.35 12.17 17.49
N SER A 57 1.62 13.04 18.20
CA SER A 57 1.01 14.23 17.61
C SER A 57 2.08 15.20 17.10
N GLY A 58 3.17 15.40 17.86
CA GLY A 58 4.32 16.20 17.42
C GLY A 58 4.97 15.65 16.15
N MET A 59 5.14 14.33 16.06
CA MET A 59 5.67 13.68 14.85
C MET A 59 4.80 13.92 13.62
N SER A 60 3.47 13.94 13.77
CA SER A 60 2.54 14.18 12.65
C SER A 60 2.73 15.55 11.99
N GLU A 61 3.35 16.50 12.67
CA GLU A 61 3.62 17.85 12.18
C GLU A 61 4.95 17.96 11.44
N THR A 62 5.85 16.97 11.56
CA THR A 62 7.16 16.99 10.89
C THR A 62 7.01 16.85 9.38
N LEU A 63 7.87 17.55 8.62
CA LEU A 63 7.88 17.46 7.16
C LEU A 63 8.19 16.04 6.67
N GLU A 64 9.10 15.35 7.35
CA GLU A 64 9.48 13.97 7.03
C GLU A 64 8.25 13.05 7.08
N PHE A 65 7.48 13.11 8.16
CA PHE A 65 6.29 12.28 8.32
C PHE A 65 5.19 12.65 7.31
N ARG A 66 4.96 13.94 7.06
CA ARG A 66 3.97 14.44 6.09
C ARG A 66 4.32 14.05 4.66
N ASN A 67 5.59 14.09 4.27
CA ASN A 67 6.03 13.75 2.92
C ASN A 67 5.79 12.28 2.55
N THR A 68 5.61 11.39 3.53
CA THR A 68 5.24 9.99 3.26
C THR A 68 3.77 9.81 2.93
N HIS A 69 2.92 10.82 3.18
CA HIS A 69 1.46 10.72 3.10
C HIS A 69 0.87 9.55 3.92
N ILE A 70 1.54 9.17 5.00
CA ILE A 70 1.11 8.06 5.86
C ILE A 70 -0.16 8.40 6.65
N LEU A 71 -0.40 9.67 6.93
CA LEU A 71 -1.60 10.16 7.63
C LEU A 71 -2.89 9.89 6.84
N ASP A 72 -2.80 9.66 5.54
CA ASP A 72 -3.93 9.25 4.70
C ASP A 72 -4.31 7.78 4.94
N ASP A 73 -3.38 6.98 5.46
CA ASP A 73 -3.48 5.53 5.57
C ASP A 73 -3.61 5.02 7.01
N ILE A 74 -3.31 5.86 8.00
CA ILE A 74 -3.32 5.48 9.42
C ILE A 74 -4.14 6.49 10.24
N ALA A 75 -4.98 5.99 11.15
CA ALA A 75 -5.65 6.81 12.16
C ALA A 75 -4.65 7.26 13.23
N TRP A 76 -3.70 8.12 12.82
CA TRP A 76 -2.62 8.62 13.67
C TRP A 76 -3.08 9.75 14.58
N PRO A 77 -2.60 9.85 15.83
CA PRO A 77 -2.88 10.98 16.70
C PRO A 77 -2.42 12.31 16.09
N LEU A 78 -3.37 13.23 15.86
CA LEU A 78 -3.12 14.54 15.30
C LEU A 78 -3.04 15.63 16.36
N ALA A 79 -3.85 15.51 17.42
CA ALA A 79 -3.90 16.48 18.51
C ALA A 79 -4.39 15.83 19.81
N PRO A 80 -3.72 16.00 20.94
CA PRO A 80 -4.20 15.57 22.24
C PRO A 80 -5.40 16.42 22.66
N LEU A 81 -6.36 15.79 23.36
CA LEU A 81 -7.60 16.39 23.81
C LEU A 81 -7.70 16.36 25.33
N PHE A 82 -8.21 17.46 25.89
CA PHE A 82 -8.31 17.69 27.33
C PHE A 82 -9.74 18.04 27.72
N ASN A 83 -10.12 17.74 28.96
CA ASN A 83 -11.35 18.24 29.55
C ASN A 83 -11.18 19.69 30.06
N LYS A 84 -12.24 20.28 30.60
CA LYS A 84 -12.23 21.66 31.18
C LYS A 84 -11.22 21.81 32.32
N ALA A 85 -10.93 20.72 33.05
CA ALA A 85 -9.95 20.70 34.15
C ALA A 85 -8.51 20.54 33.66
N LYS A 86 -8.27 20.56 32.32
CA LYS A 86 -6.99 20.32 31.66
C LYS A 86 -6.42 18.90 31.87
N GLU A 87 -7.26 17.93 32.22
CA GLU A 87 -6.88 16.53 32.27
C GLU A 87 -6.97 15.94 30.84
N PHE A 88 -5.96 15.18 30.43
CA PHE A 88 -5.98 14.48 29.15
C PHE A 88 -7.07 13.42 29.10
N ILE A 89 -7.87 13.39 28.03
CA ILE A 89 -9.00 12.48 27.88
C ILE A 89 -8.93 11.64 26.59
N GLY A 90 -8.10 12.01 25.63
CA GLY A 90 -8.02 11.33 24.33
C GLY A 90 -7.34 12.17 23.28
N PHE A 91 -7.62 11.87 22.03
CA PHE A 91 -6.97 12.56 20.91
C PHE A 91 -7.86 12.63 19.66
N GLY A 92 -7.58 13.63 18.83
CA GLY A 92 -8.13 13.74 17.48
C GLY A 92 -7.28 12.94 16.49
N MET A 93 -7.92 12.26 15.53
CA MET A 93 -7.27 11.48 14.49
C MET A 93 -8.05 11.54 13.18
N SER A 94 -7.42 11.19 12.05
CA SER A 94 -8.09 11.10 10.76
C SER A 94 -9.23 10.08 10.80
N ARG A 95 -10.36 10.44 10.17
CA ARG A 95 -11.48 9.50 9.99
C ARG A 95 -11.11 8.44 8.98
N ILE A 96 -11.12 7.19 9.40
CA ILE A 96 -10.98 6.04 8.51
C ILE A 96 -12.36 5.54 8.11
N THR A 97 -12.62 5.52 6.80
CA THR A 97 -13.82 4.90 6.23
C THR A 97 -13.41 3.57 5.60
N ALA A 98 -14.00 2.49 6.05
CA ALA A 98 -13.68 1.15 5.58
C ALA A 98 -14.94 0.38 5.24
N LYS A 99 -14.82 -0.55 4.30
CA LYS A 99 -15.86 -1.49 3.92
C LYS A 99 -15.71 -2.82 4.67
N PHE A 100 -14.46 -3.28 4.86
CA PHE A 100 -14.13 -4.57 5.46
C PHE A 100 -13.01 -4.42 6.49
N GLU A 101 -12.94 -5.39 7.40
CA GLU A 101 -11.75 -5.70 8.17
C GLU A 101 -10.94 -6.79 7.44
N LEU A 102 -9.64 -6.84 7.64
CA LEU A 102 -8.81 -7.84 6.97
C LEU A 102 -9.20 -9.27 7.36
N ASP A 103 -9.70 -9.46 8.60
CA ASP A 103 -10.18 -10.76 9.09
C ASP A 103 -11.41 -11.28 8.32
N ASP A 104 -12.27 -10.38 7.84
CA ASP A 104 -13.43 -10.76 7.00
C ASP A 104 -13.01 -11.50 5.73
N ILE A 105 -11.82 -11.18 5.18
CA ILE A 105 -11.29 -11.79 3.96
C ILE A 105 -10.75 -13.19 4.23
N TYR A 106 -10.26 -13.44 5.42
CA TYR A 106 -9.71 -14.74 5.81
C TYR A 106 -10.77 -15.77 6.15
N SER A 107 -12.01 -15.34 6.40
CA SER A 107 -13.09 -16.23 6.72
C SER A 107 -13.42 -17.16 5.52
N LEU A 108 -13.49 -18.45 5.78
CA LEU A 108 -13.91 -19.47 4.81
C LEU A 108 -15.43 -19.47 4.59
N SER A 109 -16.19 -18.79 5.41
CA SER A 109 -17.64 -18.64 5.26
C SER A 109 -17.94 -17.75 4.05
N GLN A 110 -18.71 -18.24 3.09
CA GLN A 110 -19.14 -17.45 1.93
C GLN A 110 -19.90 -16.17 2.31
N LYS A 111 -20.50 -16.11 3.51
CA LYS A 111 -21.20 -14.93 4.01
C LYS A 111 -20.25 -13.83 4.48
N THR A 112 -19.08 -14.20 4.98
CA THR A 112 -18.08 -13.28 5.54
C THR A 112 -16.87 -13.09 4.63
N ASN A 113 -16.71 -13.90 3.57
CA ASN A 113 -15.60 -13.79 2.61
C ASN A 113 -15.73 -12.55 1.71
N ALA A 114 -16.08 -11.42 2.25
CA ALA A 114 -16.16 -10.10 1.64
C ALA A 114 -16.49 -10.03 0.13
N GLY A 115 -16.61 -11.17 -0.55
CA GLY A 115 -16.84 -11.30 -1.98
C GLY A 115 -15.68 -10.87 -2.87
N MET A 116 -14.50 -10.58 -2.31
CA MET A 116 -13.34 -10.10 -3.04
C MET A 116 -12.75 -11.14 -3.99
N THR A 117 -12.43 -10.71 -5.19
CA THR A 117 -11.67 -11.49 -6.17
C THR A 117 -10.21 -11.66 -5.72
N THR A 118 -9.52 -12.65 -6.28
CA THR A 118 -8.07 -12.82 -6.03
C THR A 118 -7.26 -11.59 -6.49
N ASP A 119 -7.68 -10.92 -7.58
CA ASP A 119 -7.04 -9.67 -8.02
C ASP A 119 -7.19 -8.55 -6.98
N GLU A 120 -8.39 -8.38 -6.42
CA GLU A 120 -8.63 -7.41 -5.35
C GLU A 120 -7.81 -7.72 -4.10
N LYS A 121 -7.68 -9.01 -3.74
CA LYS A 121 -6.82 -9.46 -2.63
C LYS A 121 -5.34 -9.09 -2.88
N ILE A 122 -4.84 -9.28 -4.10
CA ILE A 122 -3.47 -8.89 -4.46
C ILE A 122 -3.30 -7.37 -4.41
N ARG A 123 -4.27 -6.58 -4.89
CA ARG A 123 -4.24 -5.11 -4.75
C ARG A 123 -4.22 -4.67 -3.29
N THR A 124 -5.01 -5.31 -2.45
CA THR A 124 -5.02 -5.07 -1.00
C THR A 124 -3.66 -5.38 -0.38
N LEU A 125 -3.00 -6.47 -0.77
CA LEU A 125 -1.66 -6.80 -0.31
C LEU A 125 -0.60 -5.77 -0.75
N ILE A 126 -0.67 -5.29 -1.99
CA ILE A 126 0.21 -4.22 -2.48
C ILE A 126 0.01 -2.94 -1.66
N SER A 127 -1.23 -2.60 -1.35
CA SER A 127 -1.55 -1.47 -0.47
C SER A 127 -1.04 -1.68 0.96
N LEU A 128 -1.23 -2.87 1.54
CA LEU A 128 -0.72 -3.25 2.86
C LEU A 128 0.80 -3.07 2.94
N CYS A 129 1.52 -3.62 1.97
CA CYS A 129 2.98 -3.46 1.88
C CYS A 129 3.39 -2.00 1.75
N THR A 130 2.62 -1.19 0.99
CA THR A 130 2.92 0.25 0.84
C THR A 130 2.76 1.01 2.15
N VAL A 131 1.74 0.72 2.96
CA VAL A 131 1.55 1.38 4.26
C VAL A 131 2.64 0.96 5.25
N VAL A 132 3.01 -0.32 5.28
CA VAL A 132 4.11 -0.82 6.13
C VAL A 132 5.45 -0.20 5.71
N GLU A 133 5.74 -0.12 4.41
CA GLU A 133 6.93 0.54 3.87
C GLU A 133 7.03 2.00 4.33
N LYS A 134 5.93 2.76 4.22
CA LYS A 134 5.86 4.15 4.68
C LYS A 134 6.14 4.26 6.18
N LEU A 135 5.51 3.42 7.01
CA LEU A 135 5.69 3.44 8.45
C LEU A 135 7.14 3.12 8.85
N HIS A 136 7.71 2.07 8.23
CA HIS A 136 9.10 1.68 8.44
C HIS A 136 10.10 2.73 7.97
N SER A 137 9.79 3.51 6.90
CA SER A 137 10.65 4.60 6.44
C SER A 137 10.72 5.75 7.44
N CYS A 138 9.64 5.98 8.20
CA CYS A 138 9.59 6.93 9.32
C CYS A 138 10.23 6.39 10.62
N GLY A 139 10.87 5.22 10.61
CA GLY A 139 11.45 4.61 11.80
C GLY A 139 10.44 4.05 12.80
N GLN A 140 9.16 3.95 12.41
CA GLN A 140 8.09 3.47 13.27
C GLN A 140 7.77 1.99 12.99
N ILE A 141 7.15 1.32 13.94
CA ILE A 141 6.88 -0.12 13.94
C ILE A 141 5.43 -0.35 14.35
N PHE A 142 4.76 -1.26 13.66
CA PHE A 142 3.39 -1.64 14.00
C PHE A 142 3.32 -2.35 15.34
N GLY A 143 4.02 -3.48 15.44
CA GLY A 143 3.95 -4.40 16.56
C GLY A 143 2.69 -5.27 16.56
N ASP A 144 1.50 -4.70 16.61
CA ASP A 144 0.23 -5.44 16.61
C ASP A 144 -0.40 -5.56 15.22
N PHE A 145 -0.02 -6.58 14.47
CA PHE A 145 -0.63 -6.92 13.18
C PHE A 145 -1.97 -7.67 13.33
N ASN A 146 -2.82 -7.22 14.24
CA ASN A 146 -4.17 -7.75 14.37
C ASN A 146 -4.98 -7.46 13.10
N PRO A 147 -5.52 -8.48 12.41
CA PRO A 147 -6.29 -8.26 11.19
C PRO A 147 -7.56 -7.41 11.39
N ASN A 148 -8.07 -7.31 12.64
CA ASN A 148 -9.19 -6.44 12.95
C ASN A 148 -8.81 -4.94 12.98
N ASN A 149 -7.51 -4.61 13.14
CA ASN A 149 -6.99 -3.25 13.10
C ASN A 149 -6.62 -2.80 11.68
N ILE A 150 -6.70 -3.70 10.72
CA ILE A 150 -6.39 -3.45 9.30
C ILE A 150 -7.71 -3.36 8.54
N LYS A 151 -8.05 -2.14 8.12
CA LYS A 151 -9.29 -1.83 7.40
C LYS A 151 -9.03 -1.74 5.91
N ILE A 152 -10.06 -2.01 5.10
CA ILE A 152 -9.97 -2.00 3.64
C ILE A 152 -11.14 -1.18 3.10
N ASP A 153 -10.83 -0.18 2.28
CA ASP A 153 -11.81 0.67 1.62
C ASP A 153 -12.38 0.02 0.34
N ASN A 154 -13.30 0.73 -0.34
CA ASN A 154 -13.93 0.26 -1.57
C ASN A 154 -12.94 0.10 -2.75
N ASN A 155 -11.76 0.72 -2.68
CA ASN A 155 -10.74 0.70 -3.72
C ASN A 155 -9.61 -0.31 -3.44
N CYS A 156 -9.77 -1.16 -2.43
CA CYS A 156 -8.75 -2.09 -1.92
C CYS A 156 -7.57 -1.39 -1.24
N ASN A 157 -7.69 -0.12 -0.85
CA ASN A 157 -6.66 0.53 -0.07
C ASN A 157 -6.77 0.10 1.39
N VAL A 158 -5.61 -0.18 1.97
CA VAL A 158 -5.48 -0.54 3.38
C VAL A 158 -5.39 0.73 4.22
N LYS A 159 -6.12 0.70 5.32
CA LYS A 159 -6.14 1.73 6.35
C LYS A 159 -5.94 1.09 7.71
N PHE A 160 -5.10 1.67 8.54
CA PHE A 160 -4.83 1.16 9.87
C PHE A 160 -5.49 1.98 10.96
N VAL A 161 -6.00 1.31 11.98
CA VAL A 161 -6.59 1.93 13.17
C VAL A 161 -5.82 1.52 14.43
N ASP A 162 -6.19 2.11 15.57
CA ASP A 162 -5.59 1.85 16.88
C ASP A 162 -4.07 2.07 16.95
N SER A 163 -3.59 3.14 16.28
CA SER A 163 -2.17 3.49 16.25
C SER A 163 -1.57 3.86 17.61
N ASP A 164 -2.39 4.19 18.60
CA ASP A 164 -1.95 4.41 19.99
C ASP A 164 -1.44 3.14 20.67
N SER A 165 -1.72 1.94 20.13
CA SER A 165 -1.13 0.68 20.57
C SER A 165 0.23 0.35 19.94
N TYR A 166 0.66 1.05 18.87
CA TYR A 166 1.90 0.75 18.14
C TYR A 166 3.16 0.84 19.00
N HIS A 167 4.21 0.16 18.55
CA HIS A 167 5.54 0.36 19.08
C HIS A 167 6.12 1.66 18.51
N PHE A 168 6.14 2.71 19.32
CA PHE A 168 6.46 4.06 18.87
C PHE A 168 7.84 4.50 19.37
N ASN A 169 8.69 4.95 18.44
CA ASN A 169 10.02 5.50 18.69
C ASN A 169 9.98 7.02 18.63
N ALA A 170 10.24 7.68 19.75
CA ALA A 170 10.33 9.13 19.89
C ALA A 170 11.80 9.57 20.11
N GLY A 171 12.70 9.19 19.23
CA GLY A 171 14.12 9.46 19.36
C GLY A 171 14.75 8.76 20.57
N LYS A 172 14.85 9.44 21.72
CA LYS A 172 15.42 8.88 22.95
C LYS A 172 14.44 8.04 23.75
N SER A 173 13.14 8.21 23.54
CA SER A 173 12.09 7.50 24.27
C SER A 173 11.45 6.45 23.37
N VAL A 174 11.18 5.27 23.95
CA VAL A 174 10.47 4.18 23.26
C VAL A 174 9.22 3.86 24.04
N TYR A 175 8.08 3.86 23.34
CA TYR A 175 6.78 3.46 23.87
C TYR A 175 6.45 2.07 23.31
N PRO A 176 6.60 1.00 24.10
CA PRO A 176 6.46 -0.35 23.59
C PRO A 176 5.00 -0.66 23.20
N CYS A 177 4.83 -1.51 22.18
CA CYS A 177 3.56 -2.19 21.96
C CYS A 177 3.40 -3.25 23.06
N VAL A 178 2.28 -3.21 23.78
CA VAL A 178 1.99 -4.13 24.89
C VAL A 178 0.90 -5.15 24.56
N VAL A 179 0.41 -5.13 23.34
CA VAL A 179 -0.62 -6.03 22.81
C VAL A 179 -0.10 -6.84 21.64
N CYS A 180 -0.66 -8.00 21.40
CA CYS A 180 -0.35 -8.82 20.22
C CYS A 180 -1.52 -9.70 19.84
N ALA A 181 -1.64 -9.98 18.53
CA ALA A 181 -2.60 -10.94 18.01
C ALA A 181 -2.00 -12.36 18.00
N PRO A 182 -2.65 -13.36 18.63
CA PRO A 182 -2.23 -14.74 18.54
C PRO A 182 -2.06 -15.21 17.09
N GLY A 183 -1.00 -15.97 16.85
CA GLY A 183 -0.66 -16.44 15.50
C GLY A 183 0.19 -15.46 14.66
N TYR A 184 0.29 -14.19 15.05
CA TYR A 184 1.07 -13.18 14.31
C TYR A 184 2.37 -12.78 14.99
N VAL A 185 2.61 -13.26 16.18
CA VAL A 185 3.84 -12.95 16.95
C VAL A 185 5.04 -13.67 16.37
N ALA A 186 6.13 -12.94 16.16
CA ALA A 186 7.38 -13.51 15.64
C ALA A 186 8.05 -14.46 16.65
N PRO A 187 8.70 -15.55 16.18
CA PRO A 187 9.22 -16.62 17.07
C PRO A 187 10.27 -16.14 18.08
N GLU A 188 11.06 -15.12 17.76
CA GLU A 188 12.05 -14.53 18.68
C GLU A 188 11.39 -13.82 19.87
N LEU A 189 10.20 -13.25 19.68
CA LEU A 189 9.42 -12.64 20.76
C LEU A 189 8.80 -13.72 21.65
N MET A 190 8.30 -14.81 21.05
CA MET A 190 7.76 -15.95 21.78
C MET A 190 8.78 -16.61 22.69
N LYS A 191 10.03 -16.75 22.22
CA LYS A 191 11.14 -17.33 23.01
C LYS A 191 11.46 -16.52 24.26
N LYS A 192 11.19 -15.22 24.27
CA LYS A 192 11.40 -14.34 25.44
C LYS A 192 10.32 -14.51 26.52
N CYS A 193 9.14 -15.04 26.17
CA CYS A 193 7.98 -15.17 27.06
C CYS A 193 8.02 -16.41 27.98
N LYS A 194 9.18 -16.96 28.32
CA LYS A 194 9.31 -18.19 29.12
C LYS A 194 8.53 -18.10 30.43
N GLY A 195 7.55 -19.00 30.61
CA GLY A 195 6.84 -19.20 31.87
C GLY A 195 5.69 -18.23 32.15
N THR A 196 5.37 -17.33 31.23
CA THR A 196 4.19 -16.42 31.31
C THR A 196 3.35 -16.54 30.05
N THR A 197 2.09 -16.09 30.10
CA THR A 197 1.30 -15.89 28.87
C THR A 197 1.88 -14.74 28.07
N TYR A 198 1.66 -14.73 26.74
CA TYR A 198 2.10 -13.61 25.90
C TYR A 198 1.53 -12.28 26.38
N SER A 199 0.24 -12.23 26.70
CA SER A 199 -0.41 -11.04 27.21
C SER A 199 0.25 -10.48 28.48
N GLU A 200 0.59 -11.33 29.45
CA GLU A 200 1.26 -10.91 30.67
C GLU A 200 2.68 -10.40 30.42
N TYR A 201 3.40 -11.05 29.51
CA TYR A 201 4.76 -10.63 29.16
C TYR A 201 4.77 -9.28 28.44
N PHE A 202 3.89 -9.11 27.46
CA PHE A 202 3.75 -7.86 26.70
C PHE A 202 3.24 -6.73 27.60
N ALA A 203 2.28 -6.98 28.49
CA ALA A 203 1.77 -5.99 29.44
C ALA A 203 2.87 -5.46 30.40
N LYS A 204 3.92 -6.25 30.67
CA LYS A 204 5.08 -5.82 31.48
C LYS A 204 6.09 -4.96 30.70
N GLY A 205 5.85 -4.64 29.43
CA GLY A 205 6.69 -3.76 28.63
C GLY A 205 8.07 -4.32 28.27
N GLY A 206 8.30 -5.63 28.45
CA GLY A 206 9.63 -6.25 28.26
C GLY A 206 10.01 -6.55 26.81
N VAL A 207 9.16 -6.27 25.82
CA VAL A 207 9.36 -6.69 24.43
C VAL A 207 9.74 -5.50 23.55
N THR A 208 10.82 -5.68 22.80
CA THR A 208 11.18 -4.77 21.71
C THR A 208 10.72 -5.36 20.40
N PHE A 209 9.72 -4.73 19.78
CA PHE A 209 9.36 -4.98 18.40
C PHE A 209 10.37 -4.32 17.46
N THR A 210 10.57 -4.89 16.29
CA THR A 210 11.48 -4.41 15.25
C THR A 210 10.81 -4.49 13.89
N LYS A 211 11.41 -3.91 12.84
CA LYS A 211 10.93 -4.06 11.46
C LYS A 211 10.89 -5.54 11.04
N GLU A 212 11.81 -6.35 11.54
CA GLU A 212 11.87 -7.78 11.25
C GLU A 212 10.70 -8.54 11.89
N THR A 213 10.21 -8.13 13.07
CA THR A 213 9.01 -8.73 13.67
C THR A 213 7.76 -8.37 12.85
N ASP A 214 7.66 -7.13 12.39
CA ASP A 214 6.59 -6.71 11.47
C ASP A 214 6.66 -7.47 10.14
N ASN A 215 7.85 -7.69 9.58
CA ASN A 215 8.05 -8.45 8.35
C ASN A 215 7.57 -9.90 8.47
N PHE A 216 7.70 -10.52 9.66
CA PHE A 216 7.14 -11.85 9.92
C PHE A 216 5.61 -11.84 9.84
N SER A 217 4.97 -10.91 10.53
CA SER A 217 3.51 -10.75 10.56
C SER A 217 2.96 -10.38 9.18
N LEU A 218 3.64 -9.50 8.45
CA LEU A 218 3.30 -9.13 7.07
C LEU A 218 3.34 -10.36 6.13
N ALA A 219 4.37 -11.20 6.26
CA ALA A 219 4.47 -12.43 5.48
C ALA A 219 3.29 -13.39 5.75
N ILE A 220 2.82 -13.48 7.01
CA ILE A 220 1.62 -14.26 7.35
C ILE A 220 0.39 -13.71 6.63
N HIS A 221 0.19 -12.40 6.61
CA HIS A 221 -0.92 -11.77 5.89
C HIS A 221 -0.83 -12.03 4.38
N CYS A 222 0.36 -11.89 3.79
CA CYS A 222 0.59 -12.23 2.38
C CYS A 222 0.24 -13.69 2.09
N PHE A 223 0.68 -14.61 2.94
CA PHE A 223 0.39 -16.02 2.78
C PHE A 223 -1.11 -16.31 2.89
N ARG A 224 -1.77 -15.82 3.93
CA ARG A 224 -3.21 -16.04 4.14
C ARG A 224 -4.06 -15.55 2.97
N MET A 225 -3.75 -14.37 2.44
CA MET A 225 -4.47 -13.81 1.28
C MET A 225 -4.32 -14.66 0.02
N LEU A 226 -3.10 -15.15 -0.27
CA LEU A 226 -2.79 -15.92 -1.47
C LEU A 226 -3.18 -17.40 -1.33
N MET A 227 -3.26 -17.92 -0.10
CA MET A 227 -3.52 -19.32 0.22
C MET A 227 -4.90 -19.55 0.81
N ASN A 228 -5.92 -18.85 0.29
CA ASN A 228 -7.33 -19.00 0.63
C ASN A 228 -7.65 -18.89 2.14
N GLY A 229 -7.00 -17.95 2.83
CA GLY A 229 -7.16 -17.69 4.26
C GLY A 229 -6.35 -18.65 5.16
N CYS A 230 -5.66 -19.64 4.58
CA CYS A 230 -4.87 -20.60 5.34
C CYS A 230 -3.67 -19.93 6.00
N HIS A 231 -3.50 -20.17 7.29
CA HIS A 231 -2.31 -19.71 8.01
C HIS A 231 -1.10 -20.61 7.67
N PRO A 232 0.13 -20.08 7.48
CA PRO A 232 1.29 -20.88 7.04
C PRO A 232 1.69 -22.00 8.01
N PHE A 233 1.29 -21.89 9.27
CA PHE A 233 1.51 -22.90 10.30
C PHE A 233 0.26 -23.76 10.59
N THR A 234 -0.81 -23.67 9.78
CA THR A 234 -1.97 -24.57 9.91
C THR A 234 -1.62 -25.94 9.37
N CYS A 235 -1.95 -26.99 10.13
CA CYS A 235 -1.76 -28.37 9.72
C CYS A 235 -2.98 -29.22 10.03
N LYS A 236 -3.08 -30.38 9.37
CA LYS A 236 -3.98 -31.48 9.74
C LYS A 236 -3.16 -32.72 10.11
N LYS A 237 -3.69 -33.57 11.00
CA LYS A 237 -3.10 -34.88 11.29
C LYS A 237 -3.10 -35.79 10.07
N HIS A 238 -2.06 -36.60 9.93
CA HIS A 238 -2.03 -37.67 8.96
C HIS A 238 -3.04 -38.76 9.40
N THR A 239 -3.94 -39.19 8.50
CA THR A 239 -5.04 -40.12 8.79
C THR A 239 -4.61 -41.48 9.29
N LYS A 240 -3.34 -41.88 9.15
CA LYS A 240 -2.82 -43.17 9.58
C LYS A 240 -2.44 -43.23 11.07
N ASN A 241 -2.31 -42.11 11.75
CA ASN A 241 -1.95 -42.03 13.17
C ASN A 241 -3.16 -41.60 14.00
N VAL A 242 -4.01 -42.55 14.35
CA VAL A 242 -5.17 -42.36 15.22
C VAL A 242 -4.74 -42.32 16.69
N GLY A 243 -3.98 -41.29 17.06
CA GLY A 243 -3.77 -40.95 18.47
C GLY A 243 -4.70 -39.79 18.87
N SER A 244 -5.21 -39.82 20.10
CA SER A 244 -6.17 -38.83 20.61
C SER A 244 -5.60 -37.42 20.87
N THR A 245 -4.30 -37.20 20.66
CA THR A 245 -3.65 -35.92 20.93
C THR A 245 -4.08 -34.85 19.93
N PRO A 246 -4.65 -33.72 20.36
CA PRO A 246 -5.00 -32.62 19.47
C PRO A 246 -3.78 -32.08 18.72
N ALA A 247 -3.99 -31.49 17.54
CA ALA A 247 -2.91 -30.78 16.86
C ALA A 247 -2.42 -29.60 17.76
N PRO A 248 -1.11 -29.35 17.85
CA PRO A 248 -0.60 -28.21 18.58
C PRO A 248 -1.20 -26.88 18.10
N SER A 249 -1.33 -25.89 18.96
CA SER A 249 -1.80 -24.55 18.56
C SER A 249 -0.88 -23.93 17.51
N ILE A 250 -1.40 -22.95 16.78
CA ILE A 250 -0.61 -22.22 15.79
C ILE A 250 0.63 -21.61 16.43
N ASP A 251 0.48 -20.98 17.61
CA ASP A 251 1.59 -20.35 18.31
C ASP A 251 2.72 -21.34 18.66
N LYS A 252 2.36 -22.52 19.15
CA LYS A 252 3.38 -23.57 19.43
C LYS A 252 4.12 -24.02 18.17
N ARG A 253 3.45 -24.03 17.02
CA ARG A 253 4.08 -24.38 15.74
C ARG A 253 4.94 -23.24 15.20
N VAL A 254 4.51 -21.98 15.36
CA VAL A 254 5.33 -20.80 15.06
C VAL A 254 6.61 -20.83 15.91
N GLU A 255 6.49 -21.06 17.22
CA GLU A 255 7.64 -21.15 18.13
C GLU A 255 8.65 -22.20 17.67
N LYS A 256 8.18 -23.34 17.17
CA LYS A 256 9.02 -24.47 16.72
C LYS A 256 9.46 -24.36 15.25
N GLY A 257 8.93 -23.45 14.46
CA GLY A 257 9.17 -23.37 13.02
C GLY A 257 8.51 -24.49 12.20
N GLU A 258 7.46 -25.11 12.73
CA GLU A 258 6.76 -26.24 12.11
C GLU A 258 5.73 -25.77 11.07
N THR A 259 6.19 -25.42 9.86
CA THR A 259 5.33 -25.02 8.74
C THR A 259 5.21 -26.15 7.71
N PRO A 260 4.05 -26.83 7.58
CA PRO A 260 3.90 -28.00 6.71
C PRO A 260 3.94 -27.67 5.21
N PHE A 261 3.94 -26.40 4.86
CA PHE A 261 4.08 -25.95 3.47
C PHE A 261 5.54 -25.94 2.99
N PHE A 262 6.51 -25.85 3.92
CA PHE A 262 7.93 -25.67 3.61
C PHE A 262 8.83 -26.70 4.32
N THR A 263 8.38 -27.27 5.42
CA THR A 263 9.15 -28.24 6.19
C THR A 263 8.37 -29.53 6.39
N THR A 264 9.07 -30.66 6.50
CA THR A 264 8.44 -31.92 6.86
C THR A 264 8.13 -31.92 8.35
N VAL A 265 6.85 -31.97 8.69
CA VAL A 265 6.39 -32.04 10.07
C VAL A 265 5.87 -33.44 10.36
N ALA A 266 6.45 -34.11 11.37
CA ALA A 266 6.07 -35.49 11.70
C ALA A 266 4.57 -35.58 12.04
N ASN A 267 3.88 -36.53 11.40
CA ASN A 267 2.44 -36.81 11.60
C ASN A 267 1.47 -35.72 11.15
N PHE A 268 1.94 -34.66 10.49
CA PHE A 268 1.09 -33.56 10.03
C PHE A 268 1.34 -33.21 8.56
N THR A 269 0.28 -32.77 7.91
CA THR A 269 0.30 -32.29 6.51
C THR A 269 -0.48 -31.00 6.36
N THR A 270 -0.40 -30.38 5.20
CA THR A 270 -1.22 -29.20 4.84
C THR A 270 -2.71 -29.55 4.82
N PRO A 271 -3.61 -28.61 5.16
CA PRO A 271 -5.06 -28.83 5.07
C PRO A 271 -5.52 -29.10 3.63
N ASP A 272 -6.51 -29.97 3.44
CA ASP A 272 -7.02 -30.33 2.10
C ASP A 272 -7.68 -29.17 1.35
N TRP A 273 -8.26 -28.23 2.09
CA TRP A 273 -8.90 -27.04 1.54
C TRP A 273 -7.92 -25.92 1.19
N ALA A 274 -6.66 -26.02 1.60
CA ALA A 274 -5.63 -25.07 1.20
C ALA A 274 -5.12 -25.37 -0.21
N PRO A 275 -4.86 -24.38 -1.06
CA PRO A 275 -4.10 -24.58 -2.29
C PRO A 275 -2.75 -25.22 -2.01
N ASP A 276 -2.22 -25.99 -2.96
CA ASP A 276 -0.85 -26.44 -2.90
C ASP A 276 0.10 -25.26 -3.09
N ILE A 277 1.22 -25.22 -2.37
CA ILE A 277 2.17 -24.10 -2.45
C ILE A 277 2.78 -23.93 -3.85
N SER A 278 2.83 -25.02 -4.64
CA SER A 278 3.28 -24.98 -6.03
C SER A 278 2.38 -24.16 -6.96
N CYS A 279 1.19 -23.75 -6.48
CA CYS A 279 0.31 -22.85 -7.21
C CYS A 279 0.87 -21.44 -7.37
N LEU A 280 1.86 -21.07 -6.57
CA LEU A 280 2.54 -19.79 -6.63
C LEU A 280 3.84 -19.89 -7.43
N PRO A 281 4.25 -18.81 -8.13
CA PRO A 281 5.55 -18.74 -8.79
C PRO A 281 6.72 -19.01 -7.84
N ILE A 282 7.82 -19.52 -8.38
CA ILE A 282 9.00 -19.91 -7.59
C ILE A 282 9.55 -18.76 -6.74
N TYR A 283 9.51 -17.51 -7.26
CA TYR A 283 10.01 -16.36 -6.52
C TYR A 283 9.17 -16.06 -5.27
N LEU A 284 7.82 -16.16 -5.33
CA LEU A 284 6.95 -16.00 -4.16
C LEU A 284 7.15 -17.14 -3.15
N ARG A 285 7.29 -18.39 -3.63
CA ARG A 285 7.57 -19.54 -2.75
C ARG A 285 8.87 -19.34 -1.98
N LYS A 286 9.94 -18.90 -2.66
CA LYS A 286 11.22 -18.59 -2.01
C LYS A 286 11.13 -17.43 -1.01
N MET A 287 10.30 -16.42 -1.27
CA MET A 287 10.07 -15.34 -0.29
C MET A 287 9.37 -15.86 0.97
N PHE A 288 8.38 -16.75 0.84
CA PHE A 288 7.75 -17.38 1.99
C PHE A 288 8.71 -18.30 2.75
N GLU A 289 9.55 -19.05 2.05
CA GLU A 289 10.62 -19.88 2.64
C GLU A 289 11.60 -19.02 3.45
N LYS A 290 12.07 -17.91 2.88
CA LYS A 290 12.89 -16.93 3.61
C LYS A 290 12.17 -16.35 4.83
N ALA A 291 10.85 -16.09 4.76
CA ALA A 291 10.11 -15.54 5.88
C ALA A 291 9.93 -16.54 7.03
N PHE A 292 9.59 -17.80 6.73
CA PHE A 292 9.13 -18.77 7.72
C PHE A 292 10.15 -19.87 8.07
N VAL A 293 11.13 -20.13 7.22
CA VAL A 293 12.20 -21.10 7.45
C VAL A 293 13.49 -20.39 7.83
N ASP A 294 14.09 -19.64 6.91
CA ASP A 294 15.34 -18.91 7.17
C ASP A 294 15.13 -17.85 8.25
N GLY A 295 14.06 -17.06 8.11
CA GLY A 295 13.68 -15.99 9.03
C GLY A 295 13.15 -16.45 10.38
N HIS A 296 12.94 -17.75 10.59
CA HIS A 296 12.61 -18.29 11.91
C HIS A 296 13.79 -18.19 12.88
N THR A 297 15.01 -18.42 12.40
CA THR A 297 16.25 -18.35 13.19
C THR A 297 17.03 -17.08 12.95
N ASN A 298 16.93 -16.50 11.75
CA ASN A 298 17.58 -15.26 11.36
C ASN A 298 16.52 -14.20 10.91
N PRO A 299 16.01 -13.36 11.83
CA PRO A 299 14.99 -12.36 11.50
C PRO A 299 15.31 -11.45 10.32
N SER A 300 16.60 -11.11 10.11
CA SER A 300 17.04 -10.24 9.01
C SER A 300 16.93 -10.89 7.62
N ALA A 301 16.73 -12.21 7.53
CA ALA A 301 16.48 -12.90 6.27
C ALA A 301 15.06 -12.69 5.73
N ARG A 302 14.12 -12.19 6.55
CA ARG A 302 12.73 -11.98 6.17
C ARG A 302 12.59 -10.90 5.11
N PRO A 303 11.83 -11.14 4.04
CA PRO A 303 11.58 -10.13 3.02
C PRO A 303 10.89 -8.89 3.62
N THR A 304 11.37 -7.73 3.20
CA THR A 304 10.82 -6.43 3.58
C THR A 304 9.49 -6.14 2.90
N ALA A 305 8.76 -5.13 3.38
CA ALA A 305 7.53 -4.66 2.75
C ALA A 305 7.75 -4.22 1.30
N THR A 306 8.88 -3.58 0.99
CA THR A 306 9.26 -3.17 -0.37
C THR A 306 9.44 -4.39 -1.29
N GLU A 307 10.15 -5.43 -0.84
CA GLU A 307 10.35 -6.66 -1.62
C GLU A 307 9.02 -7.39 -1.86
N TRP A 308 8.16 -7.50 -0.84
CA TRP A 308 6.82 -8.06 -1.02
C TRP A 308 6.00 -7.27 -2.02
N LYS A 309 5.98 -5.95 -1.93
CA LYS A 309 5.27 -5.07 -2.86
C LYS A 309 5.71 -5.30 -4.31
N GLN A 310 7.02 -5.31 -4.57
CA GLN A 310 7.57 -5.56 -5.90
C GLN A 310 7.16 -6.93 -6.44
N ALA A 311 7.27 -7.97 -5.63
CA ALA A 311 6.90 -9.33 -6.01
C ALA A 311 5.39 -9.46 -6.28
N LEU A 312 4.54 -8.80 -5.50
CA LEU A 312 3.09 -8.81 -5.68
C LEU A 312 2.65 -8.03 -6.91
N VAL A 313 3.30 -6.90 -7.23
CA VAL A 313 3.07 -6.16 -8.48
C VAL A 313 3.41 -7.04 -9.69
N LYS A 314 4.54 -7.75 -9.65
CA LYS A 314 4.91 -8.73 -10.67
C LYS A 314 3.88 -9.85 -10.76
N TYR A 315 3.49 -10.45 -9.63
CA TYR A 315 2.50 -11.53 -9.61
C TYR A 315 1.15 -11.11 -10.18
N LYS A 316 0.73 -9.87 -9.91
CA LYS A 316 -0.50 -9.30 -10.46
C LYS A 316 -0.51 -9.27 -11.99
N SER A 317 0.62 -9.08 -12.65
CA SER A 317 0.74 -9.14 -14.11
C SER A 317 0.78 -10.56 -14.68
N GLU A 318 1.01 -11.56 -13.84
CA GLU A 318 1.15 -12.97 -14.22
C GLU A 318 -0.09 -13.83 -13.92
N ILE A 319 -1.21 -13.23 -13.52
CA ILE A 319 -2.44 -13.97 -13.20
C ILE A 319 -3.43 -13.98 -14.36
N THR A 320 -4.23 -15.01 -14.42
CA THR A 320 -5.35 -15.19 -15.36
C THR A 320 -6.63 -15.51 -14.62
N ARG A 321 -7.77 -15.15 -15.24
CA ARG A 321 -9.10 -15.39 -14.65
C ARG A 321 -9.51 -16.86 -14.79
N CYS A 322 -10.13 -17.41 -13.76
CA CYS A 322 -10.71 -18.75 -13.78
C CYS A 322 -11.98 -18.80 -14.62
N HIS A 323 -12.13 -19.84 -15.43
CA HIS A 323 -13.33 -20.05 -16.26
C HIS A 323 -14.51 -20.61 -15.45
N VAL A 324 -14.24 -21.24 -14.28
CA VAL A 324 -15.27 -21.89 -13.44
C VAL A 324 -15.82 -20.92 -12.39
N GLU A 325 -14.93 -20.23 -11.67
CA GLU A 325 -15.29 -19.28 -10.61
C GLU A 325 -14.74 -17.89 -10.94
N PRO A 326 -15.60 -16.94 -11.32
CA PRO A 326 -15.18 -15.62 -11.79
C PRO A 326 -14.38 -14.79 -10.78
N LYS A 327 -14.46 -15.13 -9.48
CA LYS A 327 -13.71 -14.46 -8.42
C LYS A 327 -12.28 -14.96 -8.30
N HIS A 328 -11.95 -16.10 -8.90
CA HIS A 328 -10.62 -16.66 -8.85
C HIS A 328 -9.75 -16.11 -9.98
N TYR A 329 -8.56 -15.66 -9.61
CA TYR A 329 -7.44 -15.40 -10.51
C TYR A 329 -6.24 -16.19 -10.00
N TYR A 330 -5.48 -16.80 -10.90
CA TYR A 330 -4.38 -17.67 -10.55
C TYR A 330 -3.23 -17.53 -11.54
N TRP A 331 -2.05 -17.99 -11.16
CA TRP A 331 -0.85 -17.91 -11.98
C TRP A 331 -1.07 -18.52 -13.36
N ASN A 332 -0.80 -17.76 -14.41
CA ASN A 332 -1.12 -18.11 -15.80
C ASN A 332 -0.33 -19.31 -16.38
N GLN A 333 0.72 -19.78 -15.67
CA GLN A 333 1.46 -20.98 -16.05
C GLN A 333 0.80 -22.28 -15.55
N LEU A 334 -0.26 -22.19 -14.76
CA LEU A 334 -0.98 -23.37 -14.29
C LEU A 334 -2.05 -23.80 -15.29
N LYS A 335 -2.19 -25.12 -15.47
CA LYS A 335 -3.21 -25.72 -16.35
C LYS A 335 -4.63 -25.61 -15.81
N SER A 336 -4.80 -25.44 -14.50
CA SER A 336 -6.10 -25.39 -13.82
C SER A 336 -6.07 -24.52 -12.58
N CYS A 337 -7.24 -24.01 -12.19
CA CYS A 337 -7.40 -23.15 -11.02
C CYS A 337 -7.11 -23.89 -9.71
N PRO A 338 -6.09 -23.50 -8.94
CA PRO A 338 -5.73 -24.18 -7.70
C PRO A 338 -6.77 -24.00 -6.60
N TYR A 339 -7.52 -22.91 -6.62
CA TYR A 339 -8.58 -22.62 -5.64
C TYR A 339 -9.80 -23.52 -5.85
N CYS A 340 -10.20 -23.78 -7.11
CA CYS A 340 -11.24 -24.76 -7.42
C CYS A 340 -10.81 -26.16 -7.01
N LEU A 341 -9.59 -26.57 -7.33
CA LEU A 341 -9.04 -27.88 -6.94
C LEU A 341 -9.01 -28.07 -5.42
N ALA A 342 -8.62 -27.04 -4.67
CA ALA A 342 -8.61 -27.07 -3.21
C ALA A 342 -10.03 -27.20 -2.63
N SER A 343 -10.98 -26.44 -3.18
CA SER A 343 -12.40 -26.54 -2.79
C SER A 343 -12.96 -27.95 -3.02
N ASP A 344 -12.68 -28.55 -4.17
CA ASP A 344 -13.17 -29.90 -4.49
C ASP A 344 -12.55 -30.99 -3.60
N ARG A 345 -11.23 -30.86 -3.27
CA ARG A 345 -10.58 -31.75 -2.29
C ARG A 345 -11.22 -31.62 -0.91
N GLY A 346 -11.46 -30.39 -0.45
CA GLY A 346 -12.12 -30.13 0.82
C GLY A 346 -13.52 -30.75 0.91
N LYS A 347 -14.34 -30.57 -0.13
CA LYS A 347 -15.69 -31.17 -0.23
C LYS A 347 -15.65 -32.70 -0.21
N LYS A 348 -14.79 -33.32 -1.03
CA LYS A 348 -14.64 -34.78 -1.08
C LYS A 348 -14.25 -35.39 0.26
N ASN A 349 -13.31 -34.77 0.96
CA ASN A 349 -12.87 -35.24 2.27
C ASN A 349 -13.93 -35.04 3.36
N LEU A 350 -14.72 -33.96 3.31
CA LEU A 350 -15.83 -33.73 4.22
C LEU A 350 -16.90 -34.83 4.06
N ILE A 351 -17.30 -35.15 2.82
CA ILE A 351 -18.26 -36.20 2.52
C ILE A 351 -17.76 -37.56 3.00
N LYS A 352 -16.48 -37.87 2.77
CA LYS A 352 -15.85 -39.12 3.26
C LYS A 352 -15.86 -39.23 4.78
N THR A 353 -15.62 -38.12 5.48
CA THR A 353 -15.62 -38.07 6.96
C THR A 353 -17.03 -38.24 7.53
N MET A 354 -18.05 -37.78 6.81
CA MET A 354 -19.46 -37.91 7.20
C MET A 354 -20.09 -39.28 6.83
N GLY A 355 -19.30 -40.22 6.33
CA GLY A 355 -19.78 -41.58 5.98
C GLY A 355 -20.64 -41.65 4.72
N GLY A 356 -20.66 -40.61 3.90
CA GLY A 356 -21.43 -40.56 2.66
C GLY A 356 -20.74 -41.27 1.49
N THR A 357 -21.44 -42.18 0.83
CA THR A 357 -21.04 -42.77 -0.47
C THR A 357 -21.34 -41.74 -1.57
N ILE A 358 -20.35 -41.35 -2.32
CA ILE A 358 -20.55 -40.49 -3.50
C ILE A 358 -21.07 -41.35 -4.63
N THR A 359 -22.34 -41.31 -4.93
CA THR A 359 -22.87 -41.76 -6.22
C THR A 359 -22.49 -40.68 -7.26
N PRO A 360 -21.81 -41.02 -8.35
CA PRO A 360 -21.56 -40.07 -9.41
C PRO A 360 -22.88 -39.76 -10.12
N GLN A 361 -23.47 -38.59 -9.88
CA GLN A 361 -24.50 -38.11 -10.80
C GLN A 361 -23.80 -37.62 -12.06
N MET A 362 -23.81 -38.48 -13.08
CA MET A 362 -23.63 -38.05 -14.46
C MET A 362 -24.84 -37.18 -14.83
N ASN A 363 -24.65 -35.88 -14.88
CA ASN A 363 -25.59 -35.01 -15.58
C ASN A 363 -25.24 -34.99 -17.07
N VAL A 364 -25.75 -35.99 -17.76
CA VAL A 364 -26.00 -35.93 -19.21
C VAL A 364 -27.46 -35.53 -19.35
N ASN A 365 -27.75 -34.31 -19.73
CA ASN A 365 -28.97 -33.98 -20.46
C ASN A 365 -28.74 -32.79 -21.40
N ARG A 366 -28.35 -33.15 -22.62
CA ARG A 366 -28.78 -32.44 -23.82
C ARG A 366 -30.10 -33.08 -24.25
N GLY A 367 -31.15 -32.30 -24.28
CA GLY A 367 -32.44 -32.72 -24.82
C GLY A 367 -33.27 -31.50 -25.15
N ASN A 368 -33.25 -31.11 -26.45
CA ASN A 368 -34.30 -30.30 -27.07
C ASN A 368 -35.67 -30.93 -26.80
N ASN A 369 -36.64 -30.14 -26.38
CA ASN A 369 -37.99 -30.30 -26.87
C ASN A 369 -38.79 -29.00 -26.71
N ASN A 370 -39.23 -28.47 -27.85
CA ASN A 370 -40.34 -27.57 -28.01
C ASN A 370 -41.63 -28.17 -27.47
N ALA A 371 -42.37 -27.44 -26.64
CA ALA A 371 -43.82 -27.56 -26.55
C ALA A 371 -44.42 -26.25 -25.99
N ASN A 372 -45.24 -25.62 -26.79
CA ASN A 372 -46.21 -24.58 -26.49
C ASN A 372 -47.10 -24.95 -25.29
N CYS A 373 -47.37 -24.01 -24.39
CA CYS A 373 -48.70 -23.83 -23.76
C CYS A 373 -48.85 -22.43 -23.13
N ASN A 374 -49.73 -21.67 -23.72
CA ASN A 374 -50.72 -20.69 -23.26
C ASN A 374 -50.55 -19.87 -21.98
N HIS A 375 -50.72 -18.58 -22.22
CA HIS A 375 -51.00 -17.42 -21.38
C HIS A 375 -51.90 -17.65 -20.14
N VAL A 376 -51.44 -17.10 -19.02
CA VAL A 376 -52.30 -16.42 -18.03
C VAL A 376 -51.51 -15.20 -17.51
N PRO A 377 -52.08 -13.99 -17.46
CA PRO A 377 -51.41 -12.78 -17.03
C PRO A 377 -51.48 -12.65 -15.50
N THR A 378 -50.34 -12.55 -14.86
CA THR A 378 -50.25 -12.10 -13.46
C THR A 378 -49.30 -10.91 -13.35
N ALA A 379 -49.79 -9.93 -12.61
CA ALA A 379 -49.20 -8.61 -12.40
C ALA A 379 -47.72 -8.64 -12.03
N GLN A 380 -46.93 -7.75 -12.64
CA GLN A 380 -45.55 -7.46 -12.27
C GLN A 380 -45.50 -6.72 -10.92
N PRO A 381 -44.67 -7.12 -9.99
CA PRO A 381 -44.16 -6.23 -8.97
C PRO A 381 -42.96 -5.46 -9.53
N ALA A 382 -42.89 -4.20 -9.18
CA ALA A 382 -41.87 -3.26 -9.59
C ALA A 382 -40.43 -3.81 -9.40
N GLY A 383 -39.63 -3.63 -10.45
CA GLY A 383 -38.30 -4.15 -10.57
C GLY A 383 -37.35 -3.65 -9.50
N ILE A 384 -36.79 -4.59 -8.76
CA ILE A 384 -35.54 -4.39 -8.01
C ILE A 384 -34.42 -4.71 -8.99
N SER A 385 -33.78 -3.66 -9.50
CA SER A 385 -32.59 -3.78 -10.34
C SER A 385 -31.48 -4.46 -9.55
N SER A 386 -30.89 -5.50 -10.13
CA SER A 386 -29.77 -6.25 -9.54
C SER A 386 -28.58 -5.34 -9.27
N PRO A 387 -27.78 -5.57 -8.21
CA PRO A 387 -26.62 -4.74 -7.85
C PRO A 387 -25.57 -4.58 -8.96
N ASN A 388 -25.52 -5.53 -9.90
CA ASN A 388 -24.56 -5.50 -11.02
C ASN A 388 -24.86 -4.39 -12.07
N ASN A 389 -26.12 -3.96 -12.21
CA ASN A 389 -26.48 -2.89 -13.12
C ASN A 389 -26.21 -1.50 -12.55
N VAL A 390 -26.14 -1.34 -11.23
CA VAL A 390 -25.84 -0.06 -10.60
C VAL A 390 -24.34 0.28 -10.74
N PHE A 391 -23.46 -0.71 -10.67
CA PHE A 391 -22.01 -0.49 -10.84
C PHE A 391 -21.62 -0.23 -12.29
N SER A 392 -22.20 -0.94 -13.25
CA SER A 392 -21.96 -0.67 -14.68
C SER A 392 -22.52 0.69 -15.11
N ASN A 393 -23.67 1.09 -14.58
CA ASN A 393 -24.28 2.40 -14.87
C ASN A 393 -23.56 3.54 -14.16
N ALA A 394 -23.03 3.37 -12.96
CA ALA A 394 -22.22 4.39 -12.28
C ALA A 394 -20.88 4.60 -12.99
N GLN A 395 -20.21 3.53 -13.43
CA GLN A 395 -19.01 3.64 -14.26
C GLN A 395 -19.31 4.30 -15.60
N ASN A 396 -20.36 3.86 -16.30
CA ASN A 396 -20.75 4.46 -17.57
C ASN A 396 -21.25 5.92 -17.44
N THR A 397 -21.86 6.29 -16.31
CA THR A 397 -22.32 7.67 -16.09
C THR A 397 -21.17 8.60 -15.69
N TYR A 398 -20.15 8.11 -15.02
CA TYR A 398 -18.94 8.88 -14.69
C TYR A 398 -18.05 9.05 -15.92
N PHE A 399 -17.85 8.00 -16.71
CA PHE A 399 -17.09 8.05 -17.96
C PHE A 399 -17.86 8.73 -19.13
N SER A 400 -19.19 8.71 -19.13
CA SER A 400 -19.98 9.44 -20.15
C SER A 400 -20.07 10.95 -19.90
N LYS A 401 -19.78 11.43 -18.69
CA LYS A 401 -19.60 12.85 -18.39
C LYS A 401 -18.20 13.36 -18.68
N MET A 402 -17.20 12.51 -18.70
CA MET A 402 -15.90 12.77 -19.31
C MET A 402 -16.01 12.44 -20.80
N LYS A 403 -16.45 13.39 -21.62
CA LYS A 403 -16.22 13.30 -23.05
C LYS A 403 -14.74 13.00 -23.24
N PRO A 404 -14.37 11.95 -23.99
CA PRO A 404 -12.97 11.72 -24.29
C PRO A 404 -12.43 13.03 -24.86
N ILE A 405 -11.32 13.52 -24.34
CA ILE A 405 -10.61 14.72 -24.81
C ILE A 405 -10.00 14.37 -26.18
N ASN A 406 -10.84 13.94 -27.09
CA ASN A 406 -10.51 13.59 -28.49
C ASN A 406 -10.91 14.69 -29.46
N SER A 407 -11.26 15.88 -28.98
CA SER A 407 -11.38 16.99 -29.86
C SER A 407 -10.00 17.58 -30.08
N GLY A 408 -9.51 17.56 -31.31
CA GLY A 408 -8.27 18.24 -31.70
C GLY A 408 -8.20 19.70 -31.25
N TRP A 409 -9.35 20.31 -30.98
CA TRP A 409 -9.52 21.63 -30.38
C TRP A 409 -8.98 21.71 -28.94
N PHE A 410 -9.20 20.72 -28.08
CA PHE A 410 -8.70 20.74 -26.70
C PHE A 410 -7.17 20.68 -26.71
N TRP A 411 -6.60 19.77 -27.48
CA TRP A 411 -5.14 19.66 -27.64
C TRP A 411 -4.55 20.92 -28.28
N GLY A 412 -5.23 21.50 -29.29
CA GLY A 412 -4.82 22.75 -29.90
C GLY A 412 -4.78 23.92 -28.92
N ILE A 413 -5.80 24.09 -28.10
CA ILE A 413 -5.87 25.14 -27.06
C ILE A 413 -4.81 24.87 -25.96
N THR A 414 -4.62 23.64 -25.52
CA THR A 414 -3.63 23.27 -24.50
C THR A 414 -2.22 23.57 -25.00
N ILE A 415 -1.88 23.16 -26.22
CA ILE A 415 -0.59 23.46 -26.86
C ILE A 415 -0.40 24.98 -27.01
N MET A 416 -1.41 25.70 -27.48
CA MET A 416 -1.34 27.14 -27.65
C MET A 416 -1.12 27.88 -26.33
N ILE A 417 -1.84 27.53 -25.26
CA ILE A 417 -1.66 28.14 -23.93
C ILE A 417 -0.27 27.79 -23.39
N THR A 418 0.19 26.54 -23.56
CA THR A 418 1.52 26.12 -23.14
C THR A 418 2.61 26.91 -23.86
N VAL A 419 2.51 27.07 -25.17
CA VAL A 419 3.48 27.85 -25.95
C VAL A 419 3.47 29.34 -25.55
N ILE A 420 2.30 29.95 -25.36
CA ILE A 420 2.19 31.34 -24.92
C ILE A 420 2.78 31.52 -23.53
N MET A 421 2.44 30.65 -22.59
CA MET A 421 3.00 30.65 -21.22
C MET A 421 4.52 30.55 -21.24
N HIS A 422 5.09 29.65 -22.05
CA HIS A 422 6.54 29.46 -22.12
C HIS A 422 7.27 30.57 -22.87
N ILE A 423 6.64 31.20 -23.87
CA ILE A 423 7.17 32.43 -24.47
C ILE A 423 7.22 33.56 -23.45
N LEU A 424 6.15 33.76 -22.68
CA LEU A 424 6.11 34.79 -21.64
C LEU A 424 7.13 34.50 -20.52
N LEU A 425 7.24 33.28 -20.07
CA LEU A 425 8.26 32.84 -19.10
C LEU A 425 9.68 32.98 -19.68
N GLY A 426 9.87 32.67 -20.97
CA GLY A 426 11.13 32.87 -21.68
C GLY A 426 11.59 34.33 -21.63
N ILE A 427 10.67 35.26 -21.95
CA ILE A 427 10.95 36.71 -21.97
C ILE A 427 11.20 37.26 -20.56
N TYR A 428 10.36 36.88 -19.57
CA TYR A 428 10.38 37.53 -18.25
C TYR A 428 11.21 36.82 -17.19
N ALA A 429 11.45 35.49 -17.32
CA ALA A 429 12.16 34.72 -16.32
C ALA A 429 13.53 34.20 -16.82
N TYR A 430 13.61 33.71 -18.04
CA TYR A 430 14.88 33.17 -18.57
C TYR A 430 15.85 34.27 -19.04
N ALA A 431 15.35 35.30 -19.74
CA ALA A 431 16.22 36.35 -20.25
C ALA A 431 17.05 37.05 -19.16
N PRO A 432 16.48 37.48 -18.02
CA PRO A 432 17.26 38.11 -16.96
C PRO A 432 18.31 37.19 -16.34
N ILE A 433 17.99 35.90 -16.17
CA ILE A 433 18.92 34.91 -15.56
C ILE A 433 20.11 34.65 -16.51
N TYR A 434 19.83 34.49 -17.80
CA TYR A 434 20.88 34.22 -18.79
C TYR A 434 21.70 35.48 -19.14
N LEU A 435 21.09 36.67 -19.19
CA LEU A 435 21.81 37.93 -19.40
C LEU A 435 22.85 38.18 -18.28
N SER A 436 22.54 37.80 -17.05
CA SER A 436 23.48 37.93 -15.93
C SER A 436 24.65 36.94 -15.99
N LEU A 437 24.52 35.81 -16.74
CA LEU A 437 25.50 34.74 -16.79
C LEU A 437 26.41 34.72 -18.03
N VAL A 438 25.94 35.18 -19.21
CA VAL A 438 26.64 34.93 -20.48
C VAL A 438 26.81 36.19 -21.36
N GLY A 439 26.15 37.31 -21.12
CA GLY A 439 26.22 38.56 -21.89
C GLY A 439 25.98 38.41 -23.39
N GLU A 440 25.02 39.21 -23.94
CA GLU A 440 24.70 39.39 -25.35
C GLU A 440 23.69 38.43 -26.05
N GLU A 441 23.34 38.74 -27.29
CA GLU A 441 22.20 38.26 -28.13
C GLU A 441 21.92 36.74 -28.17
N TRP A 442 22.89 35.93 -27.85
CA TRP A 442 22.76 34.46 -27.76
C TRP A 442 21.73 33.99 -26.72
N VAL A 443 21.52 34.80 -25.69
CA VAL A 443 20.63 34.48 -24.55
C VAL A 443 19.16 34.37 -24.96
N MET A 444 18.74 35.23 -25.90
CA MET A 444 17.35 35.19 -26.39
C MET A 444 17.05 33.89 -27.16
N TRP A 445 18.02 33.43 -27.97
CA TRP A 445 17.85 32.18 -28.71
C TRP A 445 17.88 30.94 -27.81
N ILE A 446 18.77 30.92 -26.82
CA ILE A 446 18.83 29.80 -25.84
C ILE A 446 17.54 29.79 -24.98
N GLY A 447 17.02 30.95 -24.59
CA GLY A 447 15.76 31.07 -23.85
C GLY A 447 14.56 30.58 -24.70
N ALA A 448 14.50 30.94 -25.98
CA ALA A 448 13.45 30.52 -26.88
C ALA A 448 13.50 28.99 -27.14
N VAL A 449 14.68 28.45 -27.40
CA VAL A 449 14.87 26.99 -27.60
C VAL A 449 14.59 26.23 -26.31
N GLY A 450 15.04 26.71 -25.16
CA GLY A 450 14.75 26.15 -23.85
C GLY A 450 13.25 26.11 -23.55
N SER A 451 12.52 27.18 -23.90
CA SER A 451 11.06 27.26 -23.73
C SER A 451 10.33 26.23 -24.60
N VAL A 452 10.76 26.04 -25.85
CA VAL A 452 10.18 25.04 -26.75
C VAL A 452 10.45 23.63 -26.22
N ILE A 453 11.67 23.33 -25.80
CA ILE A 453 12.03 22.04 -25.19
C ILE A 453 11.21 21.80 -23.91
N SER A 454 11.07 22.80 -23.04
CA SER A 454 10.26 22.70 -21.84
C SER A 454 8.79 22.40 -22.13
N ALA A 455 8.22 23.08 -23.16
CA ALA A 455 6.85 22.83 -23.59
C ALA A 455 6.66 21.40 -24.10
N ILE A 456 7.58 20.92 -24.93
CA ILE A 456 7.55 19.54 -25.46
C ILE A 456 7.67 18.51 -24.31
N VAL A 457 8.65 18.69 -23.42
CA VAL A 457 8.86 17.79 -22.26
C VAL A 457 7.63 17.80 -21.34
N GLY A 458 7.04 18.97 -21.06
CA GLY A 458 5.83 19.07 -20.25
C GLY A 458 4.64 18.33 -20.87
N VAL A 459 4.43 18.46 -22.19
CA VAL A 459 3.37 17.75 -22.93
C VAL A 459 3.64 16.25 -22.96
N VAL A 460 4.89 15.82 -23.15
CA VAL A 460 5.28 14.39 -23.15
C VAL A 460 5.05 13.79 -21.76
N ILE A 461 5.50 14.45 -20.68
CA ILE A 461 5.27 13.99 -19.30
C ILE A 461 3.78 13.90 -19.00
N TYR A 462 3.00 14.91 -19.40
CA TYR A 462 1.55 14.89 -19.24
C TYR A 462 0.91 13.73 -20.02
N GLY A 463 1.32 13.50 -21.27
CA GLY A 463 0.85 12.40 -22.10
C GLY A 463 1.23 11.03 -21.57
N MET A 464 2.46 10.85 -21.05
CA MET A 464 2.91 9.62 -20.41
C MET A 464 2.13 9.33 -19.12
N ASN A 465 1.91 10.35 -18.29
CA ASN A 465 1.11 10.24 -17.10
C ASN A 465 -0.36 9.96 -17.43
N TRP A 466 -0.90 10.58 -18.49
CA TRP A 466 -2.25 10.30 -19.00
C TRP A 466 -2.41 8.87 -19.52
N SER A 467 -1.46 8.36 -20.29
CA SER A 467 -1.48 6.97 -20.76
C SER A 467 -1.35 5.97 -19.60
N GLY A 468 -0.57 6.29 -18.57
CA GLY A 468 -0.50 5.54 -17.32
C GLY A 468 -1.82 5.59 -16.52
N ALA A 469 -2.51 6.74 -16.51
CA ALA A 469 -3.80 6.91 -15.83
C ALA A 469 -4.95 6.12 -16.47
N ASN A 470 -4.89 5.86 -17.79
CA ASN A 470 -5.85 4.96 -18.46
C ASN A 470 -5.71 3.49 -18.00
N SER A 471 -4.60 3.14 -17.37
CA SER A 471 -4.36 1.82 -16.77
C SER A 471 -4.68 1.78 -15.27
N TYR A 472 -4.90 2.92 -14.63
CA TYR A 472 -5.25 3.09 -13.22
C TYR A 472 -6.35 4.15 -13.09
N PRO A 473 -7.33 3.99 -12.17
CA PRO A 473 -8.34 5.01 -11.89
C PRO A 473 -7.71 6.17 -11.09
N TYR A 474 -6.90 6.96 -11.71
CA TYR A 474 -6.37 8.19 -11.13
C TYR A 474 -7.24 9.36 -11.60
N ASP A 475 -7.82 10.09 -10.65
CA ASP A 475 -8.58 11.31 -10.91
C ASP A 475 -7.58 12.43 -11.22
N TYR A 476 -7.26 12.63 -12.52
CA TYR A 476 -6.38 13.71 -12.97
C TYR A 476 -7.05 15.05 -12.69
N LYS A 477 -6.43 15.86 -11.84
CA LYS A 477 -6.91 17.20 -11.50
C LYS A 477 -6.14 18.24 -12.30
N TRP A 478 -6.73 19.40 -12.52
CA TRP A 478 -6.14 20.50 -13.29
C TRP A 478 -4.73 20.91 -12.83
N TYR A 479 -4.41 20.72 -11.56
CA TYR A 479 -3.09 21.02 -11.02
C TYR A 479 -2.01 20.00 -11.43
N ASP A 480 -2.36 18.77 -11.80
CA ASP A 480 -1.39 17.79 -12.33
C ASP A 480 -0.82 18.24 -13.66
N TYR A 481 -1.63 18.95 -14.46
CA TYR A 481 -1.15 19.63 -15.65
C TYR A 481 -0.14 20.73 -15.32
N ILE A 482 -0.43 21.59 -14.33
CA ILE A 482 0.50 22.64 -13.88
C ILE A 482 1.80 22.02 -13.35
N LEU A 483 1.69 20.95 -12.57
CA LEU A 483 2.86 20.27 -12.03
C LEU A 483 3.75 19.67 -13.13
N SER A 484 3.15 19.08 -14.18
CA SER A 484 3.91 18.57 -15.33
C SER A 484 4.63 19.68 -16.10
N GLN A 485 4.02 20.85 -16.23
CA GLN A 485 4.63 22.02 -16.85
C GLN A 485 5.78 22.59 -16.00
N LEU A 486 5.63 22.64 -14.67
CA LEU A 486 6.69 23.05 -13.74
C LEU A 486 7.88 22.07 -13.77
N THR A 487 7.63 20.77 -13.94
CA THR A 487 8.69 19.78 -14.10
C THR A 487 9.47 20.00 -15.43
N GLY A 488 8.76 20.26 -16.53
CA GLY A 488 9.36 20.64 -17.81
C GLY A 488 10.20 21.91 -17.72
N PHE A 489 9.71 22.90 -16.98
CA PHE A 489 10.41 24.15 -16.71
C PHE A 489 11.72 23.92 -15.90
N GLY A 490 11.68 23.11 -14.85
CA GLY A 490 12.88 22.73 -14.09
C GLY A 490 13.91 22.01 -14.95
N PHE A 491 13.47 21.13 -15.86
CA PHE A 491 14.35 20.46 -16.80
C PHE A 491 15.02 21.43 -17.78
N ALA A 492 14.30 22.41 -18.29
CA ALA A 492 14.84 23.41 -19.21
C ALA A 492 15.88 24.32 -18.53
N ILE A 493 15.66 24.70 -17.26
CA ILE A 493 16.67 25.44 -16.47
C ILE A 493 17.93 24.58 -16.30
N GLY A 494 17.80 23.33 -15.88
CA GLY A 494 18.93 22.43 -15.70
C GLY A 494 19.72 22.21 -16.98
N PHE A 495 19.05 22.05 -18.13
CA PHE A 495 19.65 21.91 -19.44
C PHE A 495 20.39 23.20 -19.86
N GLY A 496 19.79 24.37 -19.62
CA GLY A 496 20.42 25.66 -19.89
C GLY A 496 21.70 25.89 -19.08
N ILE A 497 21.69 25.55 -17.80
CA ILE A 497 22.86 25.62 -16.92
C ILE A 497 23.96 24.67 -17.43
N ALA A 498 23.62 23.45 -17.82
CA ALA A 498 24.57 22.50 -18.37
C ALA A 498 25.23 22.98 -19.66
N LEU A 499 24.45 23.58 -20.58
CA LEU A 499 24.97 24.20 -21.81
C LEU A 499 25.90 25.39 -21.51
N ALA A 500 25.56 26.26 -20.56
CA ALA A 500 26.40 27.37 -20.14
C ALA A 500 27.74 26.88 -19.55
N LEU A 501 27.73 25.81 -18.76
CA LEU A 501 28.95 25.20 -18.24
C LEU A 501 29.82 24.60 -19.35
N VAL A 502 29.22 23.93 -20.34
CA VAL A 502 29.94 23.41 -21.50
C VAL A 502 30.56 24.55 -22.32
N ALA A 503 29.80 25.63 -22.58
CA ALA A 503 30.32 26.82 -23.27
C ALA A 503 31.50 27.45 -22.52
N LEU A 504 31.42 27.58 -21.21
CA LEU A 504 32.48 28.07 -20.38
C LEU A 504 33.74 27.18 -20.48
N ILE A 505 33.58 25.86 -20.39
CA ILE A 505 34.70 24.91 -20.51
C ILE A 505 35.36 25.04 -21.90
N VAL A 506 34.56 25.10 -22.95
CA VAL A 506 35.09 25.28 -24.34
C VAL A 506 35.85 26.59 -24.47
N THR A 507 35.31 27.67 -23.93
CA THR A 507 35.99 28.97 -23.93
C THR A 507 37.34 28.93 -23.20
N VAL A 508 37.40 28.34 -22.02
CA VAL A 508 38.63 28.19 -21.25
C VAL A 508 39.65 27.32 -22.04
N VAL A 509 39.22 26.23 -22.65
CA VAL A 509 40.08 25.38 -23.46
C VAL A 509 40.63 26.15 -24.65
N MET A 510 39.82 26.96 -25.35
CA MET A 510 40.26 27.82 -26.45
C MET A 510 41.29 28.85 -26.01
N TYR A 511 41.12 29.48 -24.84
CA TYR A 511 42.14 30.41 -24.29
C TYR A 511 43.45 29.69 -23.95
N ILE A 512 43.40 28.50 -23.38
CA ILE A 512 44.59 27.70 -23.10
C ILE A 512 45.31 27.33 -24.40
N LEU A 513 44.58 26.89 -25.42
CA LEU A 513 45.17 26.58 -26.74
C LEU A 513 45.79 27.79 -27.39
N ALA A 514 45.13 28.94 -27.36
CA ALA A 514 45.69 30.21 -27.85
C ALA A 514 46.98 30.61 -27.13
N ALA A 515 47.02 30.45 -25.81
CA ALA A 515 48.22 30.71 -25.02
C ALA A 515 49.36 29.74 -25.36
N ILE A 516 49.08 28.48 -25.55
CA ILE A 516 50.07 27.48 -25.99
C ILE A 516 50.65 27.85 -27.37
N VAL A 517 49.80 28.24 -28.34
CA VAL A 517 50.22 28.68 -29.67
C VAL A 517 51.08 29.94 -29.58
N ALA A 518 50.69 30.93 -28.76
CA ALA A 518 51.45 32.15 -28.56
C ALA A 518 52.83 31.85 -27.95
N ILE A 519 52.92 30.94 -26.99
CA ILE A 519 54.20 30.50 -26.40
C ILE A 519 55.05 29.79 -27.41
N ALA A 520 54.48 28.91 -28.25
CA ALA A 520 55.22 28.22 -29.30
C ALA A 520 55.76 29.18 -30.34
N ILE A 521 55.00 30.19 -30.74
CA ILE A 521 55.48 31.27 -31.65
C ILE A 521 56.61 32.05 -31.00
N LEU A 522 56.50 32.40 -29.73
CA LEU A 522 57.55 33.14 -29.00
C LEU A 522 58.84 32.29 -28.92
N ILE A 523 58.75 31.01 -28.63
CA ILE A 523 59.88 30.09 -28.60
C ILE A 523 60.52 29.99 -29.99
N ALA A 524 59.74 29.92 -31.08
CA ALA A 524 60.25 29.88 -32.44
C ALA A 524 61.01 31.20 -32.81
N ILE A 525 60.46 32.35 -32.39
CA ILE A 525 61.13 33.64 -32.60
C ILE A 525 62.44 33.71 -31.84
N ILE A 526 62.48 33.29 -30.57
CA ILE A 526 63.72 33.27 -29.77
C ILE A 526 64.74 32.32 -30.37
N ALA A 527 64.32 31.13 -30.78
CA ALA A 527 65.21 30.16 -31.44
C ALA A 527 65.80 30.72 -32.78
N GLY A 528 64.99 31.44 -33.58
CA GLY A 528 65.44 32.13 -34.78
C GLY A 528 66.42 33.24 -34.51
N LEU A 529 66.25 33.96 -33.39
CA LEU A 529 67.21 35.02 -32.98
C LEU A 529 68.52 34.48 -32.40
N CYS A 530 68.56 33.24 -31.91
CA CYS A 530 69.74 32.60 -31.36
C CYS A 530 70.56 31.81 -32.44
N SER A 531 70.00 31.62 -33.63
CA SER A 531 70.63 30.90 -34.74
C SER A 531 71.17 31.80 -35.84
N GLY A 532 71.11 33.13 -35.71
CA GLY A 532 71.79 34.14 -36.53
C GLY A 532 72.92 34.79 -35.75
#